data_ab5a5cbc66f9255dc818941a2965ccf7
#
_entry.id   ab5a5cbc66f9255dc818941a2965ccf7
#
_cell.length_a   1.000
_cell.length_b   1.000
_cell.length_c   1.000
_cell.angle_alpha   90.00
_cell.angle_beta   90.00
_cell.angle_gamma   90.00
#
_symmetry.space_group_name_H-M   'P 1'
#
loop_
_entity.id
_entity.type
_entity.pdbx_description
1 polymer ?
#
loop_
_entity_poly.entity_id
_entity_poly.type
_entity_poly.pdbx_seq_one_letter_code
_entity_poly.pdbx_strand_id
1 'polypeptide(L)'
;MQFKAIQIASVSKVMPISNGSQLTFTTLLAVILFNEWTSSKMLLIGSLSILCIILGILLTNYQTKKSTDKNMLKCVGVVLLSSLFLSLYVVTNQIFLIEGYRIILPQSVGMLITSSIIVKYFSKEIVYRENVLFNLITGILWSIANLGMFITTNTLGVTISFSISQSCVIVATLGGIIFFKEKKNKKEWLAIFIGIILIMSGVFMLSIIK
;
A
#
# COMPACT_ATOMS: atom_id res chain seq x y z
N MET A 1 12.49 6.21 -0.92
CA MET A 1 12.40 6.32 0.55
C MET A 1 12.07 4.98 1.21
N GLN A 2 11.07 4.23 0.78
CA GLN A 2 10.72 2.91 1.34
C GLN A 2 11.88 1.90 1.32
N PHE A 3 12.66 1.83 0.23
CA PHE A 3 13.84 0.95 0.17
C PHE A 3 14.90 1.26 1.23
N LYS A 4 15.11 2.55 1.57
CA LYS A 4 16.00 2.93 2.68
C LYS A 4 15.45 2.47 4.03
N ALA A 5 14.15 2.54 4.23
CA ALA A 5 13.52 2.04 5.45
C ALA A 5 13.66 0.51 5.59
N ILE A 6 13.51 -0.22 4.47
CA ILE A 6 13.71 -1.69 4.44
C ILE A 6 15.15 -2.09 4.74
N GLN A 7 16.14 -1.27 4.34
CA GLN A 7 17.54 -1.50 4.68
C GLN A 7 17.84 -1.26 6.19
N ILE A 8 17.07 -0.38 6.83
CA ILE A 8 17.23 -0.06 8.27
C ILE A 8 16.48 -1.07 9.12
N ALA A 9 15.29 -1.50 8.69
CA ALA A 9 14.47 -2.46 9.39
C ALA A 9 13.95 -3.52 8.41
N SER A 10 13.60 -4.71 8.92
CA SER A 10 13.13 -5.82 8.08
C SER A 10 11.86 -5.46 7.29
N VAL A 11 11.70 -6.05 6.10
CA VAL A 11 10.51 -5.89 5.24
C VAL A 11 9.21 -6.11 6.01
N SER A 12 9.18 -7.17 6.82
CA SER A 12 8.03 -7.55 7.65
C SER A 12 7.60 -6.52 8.70
N LYS A 13 8.47 -5.56 9.06
CA LYS A 13 8.12 -4.46 9.96
C LYS A 13 7.72 -3.20 9.19
N VAL A 14 8.43 -2.91 8.10
CA VAL A 14 8.23 -1.71 7.29
C VAL A 14 6.93 -1.76 6.53
N MET A 15 6.59 -2.90 5.92
CA MET A 15 5.42 -3.01 5.05
C MET A 15 4.08 -2.76 5.76
N PRO A 16 3.81 -3.32 6.96
CA PRO A 16 2.57 -3.04 7.67
C PRO A 16 2.41 -1.56 8.03
N ILE A 17 3.51 -0.94 8.48
CA ILE A 17 3.51 0.48 8.84
C ILE A 17 3.26 1.33 7.58
N SER A 18 3.92 1.00 6.48
CA SER A 18 3.76 1.70 5.21
C SER A 18 2.33 1.60 4.67
N ASN A 19 1.78 0.39 4.62
CA ASN A 19 0.43 0.15 4.09
C ASN A 19 -0.64 0.79 4.98
N GLY A 20 -0.52 0.62 6.31
CA GLY A 20 -1.45 1.23 7.26
C GLY A 20 -1.42 2.76 7.22
N SER A 21 -0.23 3.37 7.22
CA SER A 21 -0.11 4.83 7.14
C SER A 21 -0.54 5.37 5.78
N GLN A 22 -0.25 4.69 4.68
CA GLN A 22 -0.68 5.08 3.35
C GLN A 22 -2.21 5.05 3.24
N LEU A 23 -2.86 3.99 3.74
CA LEU A 23 -4.32 3.92 3.78
C LEU A 23 -4.91 5.09 4.58
N THR A 24 -4.37 5.35 5.77
CA THR A 24 -4.84 6.45 6.63
C THR A 24 -4.71 7.80 5.93
N PHE A 25 -3.54 8.12 5.37
CA PHE A 25 -3.32 9.39 4.68
C PHE A 25 -4.19 9.53 3.43
N THR A 26 -4.31 8.48 2.61
CA THR A 26 -5.13 8.52 1.39
C THR A 26 -6.58 8.77 1.73
N THR A 27 -7.11 8.07 2.76
CA THR A 27 -8.49 8.27 3.20
C THR A 27 -8.74 9.64 3.78
N LEU A 28 -7.85 10.13 4.67
CA LEU A 28 -8.00 11.47 5.23
C LEU A 28 -8.00 12.53 4.13
N LEU A 29 -7.08 12.42 3.16
CA LEU A 29 -7.05 13.34 2.03
C LEU A 29 -8.30 13.22 1.15
N ALA A 30 -8.78 12.02 0.89
CA ALA A 30 -9.99 11.80 0.08
C ALA A 30 -11.24 12.38 0.76
N VAL A 31 -11.41 12.15 2.05
CA VAL A 31 -12.54 12.68 2.81
C VAL A 31 -12.50 14.20 2.88
N ILE A 32 -11.34 14.81 3.12
CA ILE A 32 -11.20 16.27 3.25
C ILE A 32 -11.34 16.97 1.89
N LEU A 33 -10.70 16.44 0.83
CA LEU A 33 -10.63 17.13 -0.46
C LEU A 33 -11.86 16.87 -1.35
N PHE A 34 -12.45 15.67 -1.26
CA PHE A 34 -13.56 15.28 -2.13
C PHE A 34 -14.90 15.18 -1.40
N ASN A 35 -14.95 15.47 -0.09
CA ASN A 35 -16.15 15.31 0.72
C ASN A 35 -16.83 13.93 0.54
N GLU A 36 -16.04 12.86 0.43
CA GLU A 36 -16.58 11.51 0.16
C GLU A 36 -17.55 11.04 1.24
N TRP A 37 -17.42 11.53 2.49
CA TRP A 37 -18.28 11.19 3.60
C TRP A 37 -19.07 12.41 4.09
N THR A 38 -20.27 12.59 3.54
CA THR A 38 -21.13 13.75 3.84
C THR A 38 -22.01 13.55 5.07
N SER A 39 -22.34 12.30 5.43
CA SER A 39 -23.19 11.99 6.58
C SER A 39 -22.38 11.55 7.80
N SER A 40 -22.83 11.90 9.01
CA SER A 40 -22.23 11.43 10.26
C SER A 40 -22.20 9.89 10.36
N LYS A 41 -23.18 9.20 9.78
CA LYS A 41 -23.21 7.74 9.71
C LYS A 41 -22.10 7.20 8.81
N MET A 42 -21.86 7.83 7.64
CA MET A 42 -20.78 7.49 6.73
C MET A 42 -19.42 7.68 7.40
N LEU A 43 -19.27 8.76 8.15
CA LEU A 43 -18.03 9.06 8.87
C LEU A 43 -17.74 8.01 9.96
N LEU A 44 -18.75 7.60 10.73
CA LEU A 44 -18.62 6.56 11.75
C LEU A 44 -18.29 5.19 11.14
N ILE A 45 -19.07 4.75 10.16
CA ILE A 45 -18.85 3.44 9.54
C ILE A 45 -17.53 3.43 8.77
N GLY A 46 -17.22 4.50 8.06
CA GLY A 46 -15.98 4.63 7.31
C GLY A 46 -14.74 4.61 8.19
N SER A 47 -14.74 5.37 9.29
CA SER A 47 -13.61 5.37 10.24
C SER A 47 -13.42 4.01 10.91
N LEU A 48 -14.51 3.34 11.29
CA LEU A 48 -14.46 1.99 11.85
C LEU A 48 -13.93 0.97 10.84
N SER A 49 -14.36 1.06 9.59
CA SER A 49 -13.90 0.20 8.49
C SER A 49 -12.39 0.30 8.27
N ILE A 50 -11.88 1.54 8.22
CA ILE A 50 -10.44 1.77 8.04
C ILE A 50 -9.65 1.26 9.23
N LEU A 51 -10.16 1.46 10.44
CA LEU A 51 -9.53 0.94 11.64
C LEU A 51 -9.46 -0.59 11.60
N CYS A 52 -10.52 -1.27 11.17
CA CYS A 52 -10.52 -2.72 10.96
C CYS A 52 -9.47 -3.14 9.92
N ILE A 53 -9.37 -2.45 8.80
CA ILE A 53 -8.38 -2.77 7.75
C ILE A 53 -6.95 -2.57 8.28
N ILE A 54 -6.68 -1.47 8.98
CA ILE A 54 -5.34 -1.21 9.56
C ILE A 54 -4.97 -2.29 10.57
N LEU A 55 -5.88 -2.61 11.49
CA LEU A 55 -5.65 -3.68 12.47
C LEU A 55 -5.45 -5.03 11.79
N GLY A 56 -6.21 -5.31 10.74
CA GLY A 56 -6.05 -6.50 9.92
C GLY A 56 -4.68 -6.59 9.26
N ILE A 57 -4.20 -5.49 8.65
CA ILE A 57 -2.86 -5.41 8.06
C ILE A 57 -1.77 -5.63 9.12
N LEU A 58 -1.90 -5.04 10.29
CA LEU A 58 -0.95 -5.22 11.39
C LEU A 58 -0.91 -6.67 11.87
N LEU A 59 -2.08 -7.32 12.00
CA LEU A 59 -2.18 -8.71 12.44
C LEU A 59 -1.66 -9.70 11.40
N THR A 60 -1.92 -9.50 10.11
CA THR A 60 -1.39 -10.39 9.05
C THR A 60 0.12 -10.39 9.00
N ASN A 61 0.77 -9.31 9.46
CA ASN A 61 2.22 -9.17 9.51
C ASN A 61 2.82 -9.41 10.90
N TYR A 62 2.02 -9.91 11.85
CA TYR A 62 2.48 -10.18 13.21
C TYR A 62 3.55 -11.27 13.22
N GLN A 63 4.68 -10.99 13.91
CA GLN A 63 5.79 -11.93 14.10
C GLN A 63 6.14 -12.04 15.56
N THR A 64 6.33 -13.26 16.02
CA THR A 64 6.64 -13.57 17.44
C THR A 64 8.07 -13.15 17.83
N LYS A 65 9.02 -13.14 16.89
CA LYS A 65 10.39 -12.69 17.10
C LYS A 65 10.51 -11.18 16.94
N LYS A 66 10.59 -10.44 18.04
CA LYS A 66 10.93 -9.01 18.06
C LYS A 66 12.44 -8.84 17.83
N SER A 67 12.86 -8.33 16.69
CA SER A 67 14.20 -7.76 16.55
C SER A 67 14.19 -6.33 17.10
N THR A 68 15.09 -6.04 18.01
CA THR A 68 15.23 -4.70 18.63
C THR A 68 16.13 -3.86 17.73
N ASP A 69 15.55 -3.15 16.77
CA ASP A 69 16.31 -2.26 15.89
C ASP A 69 16.46 -0.88 16.54
N LYS A 70 17.69 -0.50 16.87
CA LYS A 70 18.04 0.79 17.50
C LYS A 70 17.60 2.03 16.70
N ASN A 71 17.30 1.89 15.41
CA ASN A 71 16.93 2.98 14.52
C ASN A 71 15.44 2.95 14.11
N MET A 72 14.59 2.27 14.87
CA MET A 72 13.18 2.07 14.52
C MET A 72 12.43 3.41 14.36
N LEU A 73 12.73 4.41 15.20
CA LEU A 73 12.06 5.72 15.13
C LEU A 73 12.39 6.46 13.83
N LYS A 74 13.65 6.43 13.39
CA LYS A 74 14.06 6.99 12.10
C LYS A 74 13.41 6.27 10.93
N CYS A 75 13.32 4.93 11.02
CA CYS A 75 12.64 4.11 10.03
C CYS A 75 11.16 4.50 9.90
N VAL A 76 10.44 4.62 11.01
CA VAL A 76 9.03 5.04 11.03
C VAL A 76 8.85 6.41 10.40
N GLY A 77 9.69 7.40 10.73
CA GLY A 77 9.64 8.73 10.14
C GLY A 77 9.79 8.72 8.61
N VAL A 78 10.76 7.96 8.10
CA VAL A 78 10.99 7.81 6.65
C VAL A 78 9.81 7.12 5.98
N VAL A 79 9.21 6.12 6.63
CA VAL A 79 8.04 5.39 6.12
C VAL A 79 6.81 6.29 6.07
N LEU A 80 6.54 7.05 7.14
CA LEU A 80 5.40 7.99 7.19
C LEU A 80 5.52 9.05 6.09
N LEU A 81 6.70 9.65 5.93
CA LEU A 81 6.93 10.63 4.87
C LEU A 81 6.73 10.01 3.48
N SER A 82 7.25 8.81 3.25
CA SER A 82 7.05 8.08 2.00
C SER A 82 5.59 7.78 1.73
N SER A 83 4.84 7.36 2.76
CA SER A 83 3.41 7.05 2.66
C SER A 83 2.58 8.29 2.35
N LEU A 84 2.95 9.45 2.90
CA LEU A 84 2.30 10.72 2.59
C LEU A 84 2.49 11.10 1.11
N PHE A 85 3.70 10.99 0.57
CA PHE A 85 3.94 11.25 -0.86
C PHE A 85 3.19 10.28 -1.78
N LEU A 86 3.09 9.00 -1.39
CA LEU A 86 2.32 8.02 -2.14
C LEU A 86 0.82 8.32 -2.09
N SER A 87 0.31 8.78 -0.95
CA SER A 87 -1.09 9.19 -0.82
C SER A 87 -1.41 10.44 -1.65
N LEU A 88 -0.51 11.43 -1.65
CA LEU A 88 -0.63 12.60 -2.51
C LEU A 88 -0.66 12.21 -3.99
N TYR A 89 0.19 11.26 -4.40
CA TYR A 89 0.20 10.74 -5.76
C TYR A 89 -1.17 10.15 -6.16
N VAL A 90 -1.78 9.33 -5.30
CA VAL A 90 -3.10 8.72 -5.57
C VAL A 90 -4.18 9.80 -5.69
N VAL A 91 -4.19 10.76 -4.78
CA VAL A 91 -5.20 11.83 -4.69
C VAL A 91 -5.06 12.86 -5.82
N THR A 92 -3.83 13.18 -6.25
CA THR A 92 -3.56 14.17 -7.29
C THR A 92 -4.30 13.85 -8.58
N ASN A 93 -4.36 12.58 -8.96
CA ASN A 93 -5.04 12.16 -10.18
C ASN A 93 -6.54 12.47 -10.15
N GLN A 94 -7.17 12.35 -8.99
CA GLN A 94 -8.58 12.68 -8.81
C GLN A 94 -8.82 14.21 -8.79
N ILE A 95 -7.89 14.99 -8.23
CA ILE A 95 -7.99 16.46 -8.22
C ILE A 95 -8.05 17.01 -9.64
N PHE A 96 -7.24 16.46 -10.55
CA PHE A 96 -7.19 16.91 -11.94
C PHE A 96 -8.24 16.24 -12.83
N LEU A 97 -9.11 15.38 -12.29
CA LEU A 97 -10.15 14.63 -13.02
C LEU A 97 -9.60 13.92 -14.27
N ILE A 98 -8.39 13.42 -14.19
CA ILE A 98 -7.73 12.74 -15.29
C ILE A 98 -8.29 11.32 -15.41
N GLU A 99 -8.74 10.94 -16.59
CA GLU A 99 -9.20 9.58 -16.86
C GLU A 99 -8.10 8.55 -16.63
N GLY A 100 -8.42 7.44 -15.95
CA GLY A 100 -7.44 6.48 -15.45
C GLY A 100 -6.45 5.94 -16.48
N TYR A 101 -6.87 5.73 -17.73
CA TYR A 101 -5.99 5.27 -18.80
C TYR A 101 -5.01 6.34 -19.31
N ARG A 102 -5.35 7.64 -19.21
CA ARG A 102 -4.49 8.75 -19.63
C ARG A 102 -3.34 9.02 -18.67
N ILE A 103 -3.46 8.57 -17.41
CA ILE A 103 -2.46 8.79 -16.38
C ILE A 103 -1.23 7.89 -16.55
N ILE A 104 -1.42 6.67 -17.09
CA ILE A 104 -0.39 5.63 -17.12
C ILE A 104 0.84 6.06 -17.91
N LEU A 105 0.65 6.71 -19.05
CA LEU A 105 1.77 7.10 -19.92
C LEU A 105 2.66 8.17 -19.25
N PRO A 106 2.14 9.33 -18.80
CA PRO A 106 2.97 10.34 -18.14
C PRO A 106 3.59 9.81 -16.84
N GLN A 107 2.89 8.97 -16.10
CA GLN A 107 3.40 8.31 -14.92
C GLN A 107 4.58 7.39 -15.23
N SER A 108 4.47 6.55 -16.25
CA SER A 108 5.53 5.62 -16.66
C SER A 108 6.78 6.39 -17.12
N VAL A 109 6.60 7.47 -17.87
CA VAL A 109 7.70 8.34 -18.30
C VAL A 109 8.37 9.01 -17.09
N GLY A 110 7.58 9.55 -16.17
CA GLY A 110 8.08 10.17 -14.94
C GLY A 110 8.87 9.18 -14.08
N MET A 111 8.40 7.95 -13.92
CA MET A 111 9.09 6.88 -13.21
C MET A 111 10.40 6.49 -13.90
N LEU A 112 10.42 6.39 -15.23
CA LEU A 112 11.60 6.06 -16.00
C LEU A 112 12.67 7.14 -15.88
N ILE A 113 12.30 8.41 -15.98
CA ILE A 113 13.22 9.54 -15.81
C ILE A 113 13.78 9.54 -14.37
N THR A 114 12.91 9.45 -13.38
CA THR A 114 13.31 9.48 -11.97
C THR A 114 14.22 8.30 -11.61
N SER A 115 13.89 7.09 -12.07
CA SER A 115 14.71 5.90 -11.83
C SER A 115 16.08 6.02 -12.50
N SER A 116 16.14 6.53 -13.73
CA SER A 116 17.40 6.76 -14.46
C SER A 116 18.30 7.76 -13.73
N ILE A 117 17.72 8.85 -13.20
CA ILE A 117 18.45 9.84 -12.39
C ILE A 117 18.99 9.20 -11.11
N ILE A 118 18.15 8.42 -10.41
CA ILE A 118 18.56 7.75 -9.16
C ILE A 118 19.70 6.76 -9.43
N VAL A 119 19.61 5.95 -10.47
CA VAL A 119 20.66 4.99 -10.84
C VAL A 119 21.96 5.73 -11.17
N LYS A 120 21.89 6.78 -11.99
CA LYS A 120 23.08 7.55 -12.41
C LYS A 120 23.81 8.24 -11.26
N TYR A 121 23.07 8.84 -10.33
CA TYR A 121 23.68 9.71 -9.30
C TYR A 121 23.84 9.04 -7.92
N PHE A 122 23.01 8.03 -7.60
CA PHE A 122 22.96 7.44 -6.27
C PHE A 122 23.29 5.95 -6.23
N SER A 123 23.26 5.24 -7.36
CA SER A 123 23.62 3.82 -7.39
C SER A 123 25.08 3.66 -7.76
N LYS A 124 25.83 2.91 -6.92
CA LYS A 124 27.20 2.47 -7.21
C LYS A 124 27.25 1.04 -7.75
N GLU A 125 26.11 0.37 -7.84
CA GLU A 125 26.00 -1.02 -8.22
C GLU A 125 25.83 -1.18 -9.74
N ILE A 126 26.42 -2.23 -10.28
CA ILE A 126 26.27 -2.59 -11.70
C ILE A 126 24.87 -3.20 -11.88
N VAL A 127 24.10 -2.62 -12.79
CA VAL A 127 22.77 -3.13 -13.14
C VAL A 127 22.92 -4.28 -14.12
N TYR A 128 22.68 -5.51 -13.68
CA TYR A 128 22.73 -6.69 -14.53
C TYR A 128 21.48 -6.75 -15.43
N ARG A 129 21.67 -7.01 -16.72
CA ARG A 129 20.61 -7.08 -17.74
C ARG A 129 19.51 -8.08 -17.39
N GLU A 130 19.88 -9.22 -16.80
CA GLU A 130 18.92 -10.26 -16.40
C GLU A 130 17.95 -9.78 -15.32
N ASN A 131 18.44 -9.05 -14.32
CA ASN A 131 17.60 -8.47 -13.27
C ASN A 131 16.62 -7.42 -13.82
N VAL A 132 17.01 -6.71 -14.87
CA VAL A 132 16.13 -5.73 -15.54
C VAL A 132 14.97 -6.43 -16.24
N LEU A 133 15.21 -7.55 -16.94
CA LEU A 133 14.17 -8.31 -17.63
C LEU A 133 13.14 -8.89 -16.65
N PHE A 134 13.57 -9.47 -15.52
CA PHE A 134 12.65 -9.95 -14.48
C PHE A 134 11.81 -8.83 -13.87
N ASN A 135 12.41 -7.66 -13.63
CA ASN A 135 11.70 -6.50 -13.11
C ASN A 135 10.70 -5.91 -14.12
N LEU A 136 10.85 -6.15 -15.40
CA LEU A 136 9.93 -5.71 -16.44
C LEU A 136 8.55 -6.38 -16.28
N ILE A 137 8.52 -7.68 -15.93
CA ILE A 137 7.27 -8.41 -15.61
C ILE A 137 6.57 -7.77 -14.41
N THR A 138 7.33 -7.45 -13.36
CA THR A 138 6.80 -6.75 -12.17
C THR A 138 6.21 -5.40 -12.56
N GLY A 139 6.86 -4.64 -13.43
CA GLY A 139 6.38 -3.36 -13.93
C GLY A 139 5.07 -3.48 -14.72
N ILE A 140 4.94 -4.50 -15.58
CA ILE A 140 3.70 -4.76 -16.33
C ILE A 140 2.55 -5.08 -15.38
N LEU A 141 2.74 -6.00 -14.43
CA LEU A 141 1.72 -6.39 -13.45
C LEU A 141 1.31 -5.19 -12.58
N TRP A 142 2.28 -4.37 -12.17
CA TRP A 142 2.01 -3.15 -11.41
C TRP A 142 1.20 -2.13 -12.23
N SER A 143 1.51 -1.96 -13.52
CA SER A 143 0.78 -1.05 -14.40
C SER A 143 -0.67 -1.48 -14.60
N ILE A 144 -0.94 -2.78 -14.77
CA ILE A 144 -2.30 -3.33 -14.88
C ILE A 144 -3.08 -3.09 -13.59
N ALA A 145 -2.49 -3.37 -12.43
CA ALA A 145 -3.13 -3.15 -11.14
C ALA A 145 -3.44 -1.66 -10.90
N ASN A 146 -2.51 -0.79 -11.26
CA ASN A 146 -2.65 0.66 -11.11
C ASN A 146 -3.74 1.24 -12.04
N LEU A 147 -3.81 0.73 -13.28
CA LEU A 147 -4.89 1.06 -14.21
C LEU A 147 -6.25 0.70 -13.61
N GLY A 148 -6.41 -0.51 -13.12
CA GLY A 148 -7.63 -0.95 -12.46
C GLY A 148 -8.02 -0.04 -11.28
N MET A 149 -7.05 0.32 -10.44
CA MET A 149 -7.28 1.23 -9.32
C MET A 149 -7.78 2.62 -9.79
N PHE A 150 -7.15 3.21 -10.79
CA PHE A 150 -7.55 4.54 -11.28
C PHE A 150 -8.89 4.54 -12.00
N ILE A 151 -9.24 3.48 -12.73
CA ILE A 151 -10.58 3.36 -13.34
C ILE A 151 -11.64 3.27 -12.24
N THR A 152 -11.42 2.46 -11.22
CA THR A 152 -12.38 2.31 -10.11
C THR A 152 -12.48 3.57 -9.24
N THR A 153 -11.43 4.35 -9.12
CA THR A 153 -11.44 5.61 -8.35
C THR A 153 -12.48 6.60 -8.90
N ASN A 154 -12.64 6.68 -10.21
CA ASN A 154 -13.61 7.58 -10.83
C ASN A 154 -15.08 7.15 -10.59
N THR A 155 -15.31 5.88 -10.30
CA THR A 155 -16.67 5.33 -10.11
C THR A 155 -17.03 5.12 -8.64
N LEU A 156 -16.08 4.69 -7.83
CA LEU A 156 -16.27 4.32 -6.42
C LEU A 156 -15.74 5.35 -5.44
N GLY A 157 -14.94 6.31 -5.90
CA GLY A 157 -14.21 7.24 -5.06
C GLY A 157 -12.83 6.71 -4.63
N VAL A 158 -11.99 7.60 -4.10
CA VAL A 158 -10.61 7.29 -3.73
C VAL A 158 -10.55 6.35 -2.54
N THR A 159 -11.33 6.63 -1.51
CA THR A 159 -11.32 5.85 -0.26
C THR A 159 -11.68 4.38 -0.50
N ILE A 160 -12.77 4.12 -1.22
CA ILE A 160 -13.24 2.74 -1.45
C ILE A 160 -12.27 2.01 -2.37
N SER A 161 -11.87 2.60 -3.49
CA SER A 161 -10.96 1.99 -4.45
C SER A 161 -9.61 1.64 -3.84
N PHE A 162 -9.05 2.58 -3.07
CA PHE A 162 -7.78 2.35 -2.39
C PHE A 162 -7.89 1.28 -1.30
N SER A 163 -8.98 1.27 -0.54
CA SER A 163 -9.22 0.26 0.51
C SER A 163 -9.38 -1.15 -0.07
N ILE A 164 -10.08 -1.28 -1.19
CA ILE A 164 -10.20 -2.57 -1.91
C ILE A 164 -8.80 -3.03 -2.38
N SER A 165 -7.97 -2.12 -2.87
CA SER A 165 -6.60 -2.47 -3.29
C SER A 165 -5.76 -3.04 -2.15
N GLN A 166 -6.03 -2.65 -0.90
CA GLN A 166 -5.34 -3.21 0.28
C GLN A 166 -5.65 -4.70 0.51
N SER A 167 -6.70 -5.24 -0.11
CA SER A 167 -6.97 -6.69 -0.07
C SER A 167 -5.84 -7.52 -0.71
N CYS A 168 -4.97 -6.89 -1.52
CA CYS A 168 -3.77 -7.54 -2.06
C CYS A 168 -2.81 -8.03 -0.95
N VAL A 169 -2.88 -7.44 0.26
CA VAL A 169 -2.11 -7.90 1.42
C VAL A 169 -2.44 -9.35 1.77
N ILE A 170 -3.70 -9.77 1.60
CA ILE A 170 -4.14 -11.15 1.83
C ILE A 170 -3.42 -12.09 0.87
N VAL A 171 -3.46 -11.75 -0.43
CA VAL A 171 -2.82 -12.55 -1.49
C VAL A 171 -1.31 -12.58 -1.28
N ALA A 172 -0.69 -11.45 -0.96
CA ALA A 172 0.74 -11.36 -0.69
C ALA A 172 1.16 -12.18 0.53
N THR A 173 0.37 -12.15 1.61
CA THR A 173 0.66 -12.91 2.84
C THR A 173 0.55 -14.41 2.60
N LEU A 174 -0.58 -14.87 2.03
CA LEU A 174 -0.80 -16.28 1.74
C LEU A 174 0.19 -16.80 0.67
N GLY A 175 0.40 -16.02 -0.39
CA GLY A 175 1.39 -16.33 -1.42
C GLY A 175 2.81 -16.42 -0.85
N GLY A 176 3.21 -15.49 0.00
CA GLY A 176 4.50 -15.52 0.68
C GLY A 176 4.71 -16.80 1.49
N ILE A 177 3.70 -17.20 2.27
CA ILE A 177 3.77 -18.43 3.07
C ILE A 177 3.88 -19.68 2.19
N ILE A 178 3.07 -19.75 1.11
CA ILE A 178 3.03 -20.91 0.23
C ILE A 178 4.30 -21.02 -0.62
N PHE A 179 4.69 -19.94 -1.31
CA PHE A 179 5.82 -19.95 -2.25
C PHE A 179 7.18 -20.02 -1.55
N PHE A 180 7.35 -19.26 -0.46
CA PHE A 180 8.62 -19.26 0.29
C PHE A 180 8.67 -20.32 1.39
N LYS A 181 7.60 -21.16 1.53
CA LYS A 181 7.51 -22.22 2.55
C LYS A 181 7.85 -21.71 3.96
N GLU A 182 7.38 -20.50 4.30
CA GLU A 182 7.66 -19.89 5.59
C GLU A 182 7.04 -20.71 6.72
N LYS A 183 7.87 -21.13 7.69
CA LYS A 183 7.38 -21.82 8.89
C LYS A 183 6.77 -20.80 9.84
N LYS A 184 5.45 -20.78 9.97
CA LYS A 184 4.71 -19.93 10.91
C LYS A 184 4.31 -20.69 12.15
N ASN A 185 4.40 -20.02 13.31
CA ASN A 185 3.95 -20.57 14.58
C ASN A 185 2.40 -20.54 14.66
N LYS A 186 1.80 -21.37 15.52
CA LYS A 186 0.33 -21.40 15.73
C LYS A 186 -0.25 -20.02 16.06
N LYS A 187 0.47 -19.20 16.85
CA LYS A 187 0.05 -17.82 17.18
C LYS A 187 0.08 -16.89 15.97
N GLU A 188 1.06 -17.04 15.08
CA GLU A 188 1.17 -16.27 13.84
C GLU A 188 0.07 -16.66 12.85
N TRP A 189 -0.25 -17.95 12.72
CA TRP A 189 -1.38 -18.41 11.91
C TRP A 189 -2.72 -17.85 12.40
N LEU A 190 -2.95 -17.85 13.73
CA LEU A 190 -4.15 -17.27 14.31
C LEU A 190 -4.24 -15.77 14.01
N ALA A 191 -3.14 -15.04 14.18
CA ALA A 191 -3.07 -13.61 13.89
C ALA A 191 -3.34 -13.31 12.40
N ILE A 192 -2.78 -14.11 11.47
CA ILE A 192 -3.04 -14.00 10.03
C ILE A 192 -4.53 -14.23 9.74
N PHE A 193 -5.13 -15.28 10.29
CA PHE A 193 -6.54 -15.59 10.05
C PHE A 193 -7.48 -14.48 10.55
N ILE A 194 -7.26 -13.98 11.77
CA ILE A 194 -8.02 -12.86 12.33
C ILE A 194 -7.79 -11.60 11.48
N GLY A 195 -6.55 -11.35 11.07
CA GLY A 195 -6.19 -10.22 10.22
C GLY A 195 -6.91 -10.23 8.87
N ILE A 196 -7.02 -11.39 8.22
CA ILE A 196 -7.76 -11.56 6.97
C ILE A 196 -9.25 -11.24 7.17
N ILE A 197 -9.86 -11.77 8.23
CA ILE A 197 -11.27 -11.49 8.54
C ILE A 197 -11.49 -9.99 8.76
N LEU A 198 -10.60 -9.32 9.48
CA LEU A 198 -10.70 -7.87 9.72
C LEU A 198 -10.56 -7.06 8.42
N ILE A 199 -9.64 -7.41 7.52
CA ILE A 199 -9.51 -6.74 6.23
C ILE A 199 -10.80 -6.91 5.42
N MET A 200 -11.29 -8.13 5.30
CA MET A 200 -12.51 -8.43 4.54
C MET A 200 -13.74 -7.72 5.10
N SER A 201 -13.90 -7.73 6.43
CA SER A 201 -15.02 -7.04 7.09
C SER A 201 -14.96 -5.52 6.89
N GLY A 202 -13.76 -4.93 7.00
CA GLY A 202 -13.56 -3.50 6.76
C GLY A 202 -13.86 -3.09 5.32
N VAL A 203 -13.38 -3.85 4.33
CA VAL A 203 -13.69 -3.61 2.92
C VAL A 203 -15.20 -3.76 2.64
N PHE A 204 -15.84 -4.78 3.21
CA PHE A 204 -17.28 -4.98 3.08
C PHE A 204 -18.07 -3.83 3.69
N MET A 205 -17.71 -3.36 4.89
CA MET A 205 -18.34 -2.19 5.51
C MET A 205 -18.22 -0.93 4.65
N LEU A 206 -17.06 -0.70 4.01
CA LEU A 206 -16.88 0.43 3.09
C LEU A 206 -17.76 0.32 1.85
N SER A 207 -18.00 -0.88 1.34
CA SER A 207 -18.85 -1.06 0.16
C SER A 207 -20.33 -0.74 0.40
N ILE A 208 -20.78 -0.79 1.67
CA ILE A 208 -22.17 -0.48 2.06
C ILE A 208 -22.38 1.03 2.21
N ILE A 209 -21.33 1.82 2.44
CA ILE A 209 -21.43 3.27 2.68
C ILE A 209 -21.85 4.03 1.41
N LYS A 210 -21.73 3.45 0.25
CA LYS A 210 -22.16 4.02 -1.01
C LYS A 210 -23.66 3.82 -1.19
#